data_7d197ce1aae84b5fba1caa63648a8cc1
#
_entry.id   7d197ce1aae84b5fba1caa63648a8cc1
#
_cell.length_a   1.000
_cell.length_b   1.000
_cell.length_c   1.000
_cell.angle_alpha   90.00
_cell.angle_beta   90.00
_cell.angle_gamma   90.00
#
_symmetry.space_group_name_H-M   'P 1'
#
loop_
_entity.id
_entity.type
_entity.pdbx_description
1 polymer ?
#
loop_
_entity_poly.entity_id
_entity_poly.type
_entity_poly.pdbx_seq_one_letter_code
_entity_poly.pdbx_strand_id
1 'polypeptide(L)'
;MQAIVQNLPRAVANGQDEAARTMMAYAENVAGMAFSNAGLGMVHAMAHALGGHYNLPHGVCNAVLLPYVLAFNSRSPVCRERFMTIAAAMGLQGTFTPDTAAPAVVQFVRQLSAGVGIPANLAQLNKVDPTDFAALAELALHDTCMSTNQITPTRDEVVAVYTAAFRG
;
A
#
# COMPACT_ATOMS: atom_id res chain seq x y z
N MET A 1 12.21 -1.79 4.40
CA MET A 1 11.40 -2.92 3.88
C MET A 1 11.83 -4.25 4.51
N GLN A 2 13.08 -4.69 4.39
CA GLN A 2 13.54 -5.99 4.93
C GLN A 2 13.16 -6.19 6.41
N ALA A 3 13.40 -5.20 7.28
CA ALA A 3 13.04 -5.30 8.69
C ALA A 3 11.52 -5.56 8.90
N ILE A 4 10.66 -4.93 8.10
CA ILE A 4 9.20 -5.15 8.16
C ILE A 4 8.86 -6.58 7.74
N VAL A 5 9.37 -7.03 6.60
CA VAL A 5 9.09 -8.37 6.08
C VAL A 5 9.47 -9.47 7.08
N GLN A 6 10.61 -9.30 7.77
CA GLN A 6 11.13 -10.29 8.73
C GLN A 6 10.42 -10.25 10.09
N ASN A 7 9.95 -9.09 10.53
CA ASN A 7 9.50 -8.91 11.91
C ASN A 7 7.99 -8.66 12.07
N LEU A 8 7.30 -8.13 11.04
CA LEU A 8 5.86 -7.87 11.14
C LEU A 8 5.06 -9.15 11.45
N PRO A 9 5.25 -10.29 10.74
CA PRO A 9 4.51 -11.51 11.06
C PRO A 9 4.76 -11.99 12.50
N ARG A 10 5.99 -11.88 12.99
CA ARG A 10 6.37 -12.26 14.36
C ARG A 10 5.71 -11.36 15.39
N ALA A 11 5.78 -10.03 15.17
CA ALA A 11 5.19 -9.06 16.09
C ALA A 11 3.65 -9.19 16.18
N VAL A 12 2.99 -9.55 15.05
CA VAL A 12 1.54 -9.81 15.04
C VAL A 12 1.20 -11.14 15.70
N ALA A 13 1.98 -12.20 15.43
CA ALA A 13 1.76 -13.52 16.03
C ALA A 13 1.99 -13.54 17.54
N ASN A 14 2.95 -12.76 18.05
CA ASN A 14 3.26 -12.63 19.46
C ASN A 14 3.57 -11.17 19.83
N GLY A 15 2.59 -10.49 20.40
CA GLY A 15 2.74 -9.11 20.88
C GLY A 15 3.76 -8.90 22.00
N GLN A 16 4.28 -9.98 22.59
CA GLN A 16 5.33 -9.96 23.62
C GLN A 16 6.73 -10.26 23.05
N ASP A 17 6.87 -10.46 21.73
CA ASP A 17 8.19 -10.58 21.09
C ASP A 17 8.86 -9.21 21.02
N GLU A 18 9.57 -8.85 22.09
CA GLU A 18 10.23 -7.55 22.24
C GLU A 18 11.21 -7.27 21.10
N ALA A 19 11.93 -8.29 20.62
CA ALA A 19 12.89 -8.13 19.54
C ALA A 19 12.17 -7.77 18.21
N ALA A 20 11.09 -8.46 17.87
CA ALA A 20 10.30 -8.16 16.68
C ALA A 20 9.64 -6.77 16.81
N ARG A 21 9.08 -6.42 17.94
CA ARG A 21 8.45 -5.11 18.20
C ARG A 21 9.45 -3.96 18.12
N THR A 22 10.64 -4.14 18.69
CA THR A 22 11.73 -3.14 18.60
C THR A 22 12.14 -2.91 17.15
N MET A 23 12.29 -3.98 16.36
CA MET A 23 12.60 -3.86 14.94
C MET A 23 11.48 -3.21 14.13
N MET A 24 10.21 -3.43 14.49
CA MET A 24 9.08 -2.75 13.86
C MET A 24 9.04 -1.26 14.20
N ALA A 25 9.29 -0.87 15.46
CA ALA A 25 9.38 0.54 15.85
C ALA A 25 10.53 1.26 15.15
N TYR A 26 11.69 0.59 15.02
CA TYR A 26 12.80 1.11 14.25
C TYR A 26 12.45 1.28 12.76
N ALA A 27 11.82 0.26 12.18
CA ALA A 27 11.45 0.29 10.76
C ALA A 27 10.40 1.38 10.45
N GLU A 28 9.45 1.61 11.37
CA GLU A 28 8.45 2.68 11.30
C GLU A 28 9.13 4.06 11.35
N ASN A 29 10.03 4.28 12.28
CA ASN A 29 10.78 5.54 12.39
C ASN A 29 11.59 5.83 11.11
N VAL A 30 12.32 4.84 10.57
CA VAL A 30 13.06 4.97 9.31
C VAL A 30 12.13 5.23 8.13
N ALA A 31 10.96 4.59 8.10
CA ALA A 31 9.94 4.86 7.08
C ALA A 31 9.43 6.30 7.18
N GLY A 32 9.21 6.79 8.40
CA GLY A 32 8.83 8.18 8.67
C GLY A 32 9.84 9.19 8.11
N MET A 33 11.13 8.96 8.34
CA MET A 33 12.19 9.79 7.74
C MET A 33 12.20 9.72 6.21
N ALA A 34 11.95 8.54 5.63
CA ALA A 34 11.94 8.35 4.19
C ALA A 34 10.78 9.12 3.53
N PHE A 35 9.56 8.96 4.01
CA PHE A 35 8.40 9.64 3.39
C PHE A 35 8.34 11.13 3.72
N SER A 36 8.94 11.59 4.82
CA SER A 36 9.08 13.03 5.08
C SER A 36 9.92 13.73 4.01
N ASN A 37 10.81 13.01 3.33
CA ASN A 37 11.61 13.53 2.23
C ASN A 37 10.98 13.26 0.85
N ALA A 38 10.35 12.10 0.65
CA ALA A 38 9.88 11.63 -0.65
C ALA A 38 8.38 11.85 -0.90
N GLY A 39 7.61 12.15 0.16
CA GLY A 39 6.16 12.15 0.12
C GLY A 39 5.55 10.75 0.18
N LEU A 40 4.22 10.69 0.19
CA LEU A 40 3.45 9.47 0.44
C LEU A 40 2.74 8.91 -0.81
N GLY A 41 2.27 9.78 -1.71
CA GLY A 41 1.63 9.39 -2.96
C GLY A 41 0.17 8.93 -2.83
N MET A 42 -0.31 8.34 -3.91
CA MET A 42 -1.72 7.98 -4.16
C MET A 42 -2.31 7.06 -3.09
N VAL A 43 -1.54 6.11 -2.53
CA VAL A 43 -2.08 5.18 -1.55
C VAL A 43 -2.58 5.89 -0.30
N HIS A 44 -1.83 6.87 0.21
CA HIS A 44 -2.23 7.65 1.38
C HIS A 44 -3.38 8.61 1.06
N ALA A 45 -3.33 9.27 -0.09
CA ALA A 45 -4.41 10.13 -0.54
C ALA A 45 -5.76 9.39 -0.59
N MET A 46 -5.76 8.19 -1.18
CA MET A 46 -6.95 7.33 -1.21
C MET A 46 -7.34 6.81 0.18
N ALA A 47 -6.36 6.43 1.00
CA ALA A 47 -6.61 5.94 2.37
C ALA A 47 -7.17 7.03 3.29
N HIS A 48 -6.75 8.28 3.14
CA HIS A 48 -7.28 9.42 3.89
C HIS A 48 -8.75 9.67 3.55
N ALA A 49 -9.09 9.72 2.26
CA ALA A 49 -10.48 9.87 1.83
C ALA A 49 -11.37 8.73 2.35
N LEU A 50 -10.92 7.48 2.18
CA LEU A 50 -11.65 6.29 2.63
C LEU A 50 -11.80 6.24 4.16
N GLY A 51 -10.68 6.42 4.87
CA GLY A 51 -10.66 6.35 6.33
C GLY A 51 -11.46 7.46 6.99
N GLY A 52 -11.39 8.69 6.46
CA GLY A 52 -12.15 9.83 6.93
C GLY A 52 -13.65 9.66 6.72
N HIS A 53 -14.07 9.18 5.52
CA HIS A 53 -15.47 9.01 5.19
C HIS A 53 -16.16 7.90 6.01
N TYR A 54 -15.50 6.76 6.19
CA TYR A 54 -16.09 5.59 6.86
C TYR A 54 -15.63 5.41 8.31
N ASN A 55 -14.78 6.29 8.84
CA ASN A 55 -14.15 6.14 10.15
C ASN A 55 -13.44 4.78 10.30
N LEU A 56 -12.58 4.46 9.32
CA LEU A 56 -11.78 3.24 9.28
C LEU A 56 -10.34 3.48 9.76
N PRO A 57 -9.68 2.47 10.35
CA PRO A 57 -8.29 2.60 10.75
C PRO A 57 -7.37 2.90 9.57
N HIS A 58 -6.58 3.98 9.67
CA HIS A 58 -5.69 4.47 8.61
C HIS A 58 -4.77 3.38 8.04
N GLY A 59 -4.11 2.60 8.91
CA GLY A 59 -3.21 1.54 8.49
C GLY A 59 -3.89 0.43 7.70
N VAL A 60 -5.15 0.08 8.06
CA VAL A 60 -5.94 -0.91 7.32
C VAL A 60 -6.30 -0.39 5.94
N CYS A 61 -6.75 0.86 5.83
CA CYS A 61 -7.05 1.47 4.53
C CYS A 61 -5.84 1.45 3.59
N ASN A 62 -4.67 1.87 4.10
CA ASN A 62 -3.43 1.82 3.34
C ASN A 62 -3.06 0.40 2.92
N ALA A 63 -3.12 -0.57 3.84
CA ALA A 63 -2.72 -1.95 3.55
C ALA A 63 -3.59 -2.62 2.50
N VAL A 64 -4.92 -2.38 2.53
CA VAL A 64 -5.86 -2.94 1.54
C VAL A 64 -5.67 -2.28 0.17
N LEU A 65 -5.41 -0.97 0.12
CA LEU A 65 -5.24 -0.22 -1.14
C LEU A 65 -3.86 -0.43 -1.78
N LEU A 66 -2.82 -0.69 -0.97
CA LEU A 66 -1.43 -0.72 -1.41
C LEU A 66 -1.18 -1.61 -2.64
N PRO A 67 -1.62 -2.88 -2.70
CA PRO A 67 -1.36 -3.74 -3.86
C PRO A 67 -1.90 -3.16 -5.17
N TYR A 68 -3.04 -2.49 -5.12
CA TYR A 68 -3.71 -1.92 -6.31
C TYR A 68 -3.02 -0.64 -6.78
N VAL A 69 -2.57 0.19 -5.84
CA VAL A 69 -1.81 1.40 -6.16
C VAL A 69 -0.41 1.05 -6.68
N LEU A 70 0.25 0.02 -6.14
CA LEU A 70 1.51 -0.49 -6.69
C LEU A 70 1.33 -0.98 -8.13
N ALA A 71 0.26 -1.73 -8.41
CA ALA A 71 -0.08 -2.17 -9.77
C ALA A 71 -0.38 -0.98 -10.69
N PHE A 72 -1.08 0.05 -10.21
CA PHE A 72 -1.33 1.28 -10.97
C PHE A 72 -0.01 2.01 -11.30
N ASN A 73 0.85 2.23 -10.31
CA ASN A 73 2.12 2.94 -10.48
C ASN A 73 3.12 2.16 -11.34
N SER A 74 3.02 0.83 -11.44
CA SER A 74 3.85 0.01 -12.33
C SER A 74 3.66 0.31 -13.82
N ARG A 75 2.64 1.09 -14.19
CA ARG A 75 2.45 1.60 -15.55
C ARG A 75 3.56 2.59 -15.95
N SER A 76 4.19 3.25 -14.98
CA SER A 76 5.35 4.12 -15.22
C SER A 76 6.61 3.30 -15.49
N PRO A 77 7.36 3.55 -16.58
CA PRO A 77 8.65 2.89 -16.82
C PRO A 77 9.63 3.09 -15.65
N VAL A 78 9.68 4.30 -15.10
CA VAL A 78 10.54 4.63 -13.95
C VAL A 78 10.18 3.79 -12.73
N CYS A 79 8.90 3.63 -12.43
CA CYS A 79 8.46 2.77 -11.33
C CYS A 79 8.82 1.30 -11.60
N ARG A 80 8.65 0.79 -12.81
CA ARG A 80 9.00 -0.60 -13.13
C ARG A 80 10.46 -0.91 -12.83
N GLU A 81 11.37 -0.03 -13.20
CA GLU A 81 12.79 -0.21 -12.84
C GLU A 81 13.02 -0.21 -11.32
N ARG A 82 12.33 0.67 -10.59
CA ARG A 82 12.43 0.74 -9.12
C ARG A 82 11.88 -0.50 -8.43
N PHE A 83 10.90 -1.19 -9.03
CA PHE A 83 10.37 -2.44 -8.47
C PHE A 83 11.43 -3.54 -8.38
N MET A 84 12.45 -3.58 -9.22
CA MET A 84 13.57 -4.52 -9.07
C MET A 84 14.34 -4.28 -7.76
N THR A 85 14.62 -3.01 -7.44
CA THR A 85 15.27 -2.65 -6.16
C THR A 85 14.36 -2.96 -4.97
N ILE A 86 13.05 -2.73 -5.11
CA ILE A 86 12.06 -3.04 -4.08
C ILE A 86 12.00 -4.56 -3.84
N ALA A 87 11.93 -5.37 -4.89
CA ALA A 87 11.93 -6.83 -4.78
C ALA A 87 13.17 -7.34 -4.03
N ALA A 88 14.35 -6.86 -4.39
CA ALA A 88 15.59 -7.18 -3.69
C ALA A 88 15.57 -6.74 -2.22
N ALA A 89 15.11 -5.53 -1.92
CA ALA A 89 15.00 -4.99 -0.56
C ALA A 89 13.96 -5.72 0.31
N MET A 90 12.98 -6.38 -0.30
CA MET A 90 12.01 -7.24 0.37
C MET A 90 12.52 -8.68 0.54
N GLY A 91 13.64 -9.03 -0.07
CA GLY A 91 14.23 -10.37 -0.01
C GLY A 91 13.58 -11.39 -0.94
N LEU A 92 12.87 -10.94 -1.97
CA LEU A 92 12.29 -11.84 -2.97
C LEU A 92 13.42 -12.57 -3.70
N GLN A 93 13.28 -13.90 -3.82
CA GLN A 93 14.25 -14.75 -4.51
C GLN A 93 13.95 -14.80 -6.00
N GLY A 94 15.00 -14.83 -6.81
CA GLY A 94 14.90 -14.95 -8.28
C GLY A 94 15.53 -13.77 -9.02
N THR A 95 15.52 -13.87 -10.33
CA THR A 95 15.97 -12.81 -11.23
C THR A 95 14.75 -12.09 -11.76
N PHE A 96 14.68 -10.78 -11.52
CA PHE A 96 13.58 -9.94 -11.96
C PHE A 96 13.99 -9.02 -13.10
N THR A 97 13.06 -8.82 -14.02
CA THR A 97 13.11 -7.76 -15.04
C THR A 97 12.14 -6.64 -14.63
N PRO A 98 12.19 -5.45 -15.24
CA PRO A 98 11.22 -4.40 -14.99
C PRO A 98 9.76 -4.84 -15.13
N ASP A 99 9.48 -5.80 -16.03
CA ASP A 99 8.13 -6.30 -16.28
C ASP A 99 7.68 -7.38 -15.28
N THR A 100 8.60 -8.13 -14.68
CA THR A 100 8.29 -9.19 -13.73
C THR A 100 8.39 -8.78 -12.27
N ALA A 101 9.16 -7.74 -11.94
CA ALA A 101 9.38 -7.28 -10.58
C ALA A 101 8.10 -6.72 -9.94
N ALA A 102 7.35 -5.89 -10.66
CA ALA A 102 6.16 -5.26 -10.11
C ALA A 102 5.06 -6.28 -9.77
N PRO A 103 4.67 -7.22 -10.65
CA PRO A 103 3.75 -8.30 -10.29
C PRO A 103 4.21 -9.12 -9.08
N ALA A 104 5.51 -9.46 -9.00
CA ALA A 104 6.07 -10.22 -7.89
C ALA A 104 5.96 -9.46 -6.56
N VAL A 105 6.29 -8.15 -6.54
CA VAL A 105 6.15 -7.30 -5.37
C VAL A 105 4.68 -7.16 -4.94
N VAL A 106 3.77 -6.94 -5.88
CA VAL A 106 2.33 -6.83 -5.61
C VAL A 106 1.81 -8.14 -4.97
N GLN A 107 2.17 -9.27 -5.54
CA GLN A 107 1.78 -10.57 -5.00
C GLN A 107 2.36 -10.82 -3.60
N PHE A 108 3.61 -10.46 -3.38
CA PHE A 108 4.25 -10.60 -2.08
C PHE A 108 3.58 -9.72 -1.03
N VAL A 109 3.24 -8.46 -1.36
CA VAL A 109 2.51 -7.56 -0.46
C VAL A 109 1.14 -8.14 -0.09
N ARG A 110 0.39 -8.71 -1.05
CA ARG A 110 -0.88 -9.39 -0.78
C ARG A 110 -0.71 -10.56 0.20
N GLN A 111 0.31 -11.39 -0.02
CA GLN A 111 0.60 -12.54 0.87
C GLN A 111 0.99 -12.08 2.27
N LEU A 112 1.85 -11.07 2.39
CA LEU A 112 2.25 -10.51 3.69
C LEU A 112 1.04 -9.94 4.44
N SER A 113 0.20 -9.16 3.77
CA SER A 113 -1.01 -8.57 4.34
C SER A 113 -1.99 -9.65 4.81
N ALA A 114 -2.23 -10.67 3.99
CA ALA A 114 -3.08 -11.80 4.37
C ALA A 114 -2.51 -12.57 5.57
N GLY A 115 -1.20 -12.79 5.60
CA GLY A 115 -0.50 -13.48 6.70
C GLY A 115 -0.56 -12.75 8.05
N VAL A 116 -0.87 -11.46 8.06
CA VAL A 116 -1.05 -10.65 9.28
C VAL A 116 -2.50 -10.23 9.52
N GLY A 117 -3.45 -10.83 8.83
CA GLY A 117 -4.89 -10.66 9.06
C GLY A 117 -5.49 -9.36 8.47
N ILE A 118 -4.83 -8.73 7.51
CA ILE A 118 -5.43 -7.61 6.77
C ILE A 118 -6.52 -8.15 5.83
N PRO A 119 -7.70 -7.52 5.77
CA PRO A 119 -8.75 -7.86 4.82
C PRO A 119 -8.25 -7.87 3.37
N ALA A 120 -8.70 -8.85 2.57
CA ALA A 120 -8.22 -9.01 1.20
C ALA A 120 -8.72 -7.91 0.25
N ASN A 121 -9.86 -7.29 0.58
CA ASN A 121 -10.50 -6.28 -0.25
C ASN A 121 -11.36 -5.32 0.59
N LEU A 122 -11.81 -4.21 -0.03
CA LEU A 122 -12.62 -3.20 0.65
C LEU A 122 -14.04 -3.70 1.00
N ALA A 123 -14.58 -4.68 0.27
CA ALA A 123 -15.89 -5.24 0.59
C ALA A 123 -15.93 -5.93 1.96
N GLN A 124 -14.79 -6.45 2.43
CA GLN A 124 -14.66 -7.05 3.77
C GLN A 124 -14.63 -6.04 4.91
N LEU A 125 -14.54 -4.75 4.62
CA LEU A 125 -14.57 -3.69 5.64
C LEU A 125 -16.01 -3.33 6.11
N ASN A 126 -17.04 -4.00 5.60
CA ASN A 126 -18.45 -3.96 6.05
C ASN A 126 -19.16 -2.60 6.01
N LYS A 127 -18.52 -1.54 5.55
CA LYS A 127 -19.10 -0.19 5.49
C LYS A 127 -18.94 0.48 4.13
N VAL A 128 -18.04 -0.05 3.31
CA VAL A 128 -17.63 0.59 2.06
C VAL A 128 -18.68 0.34 0.99
N ASP A 129 -19.23 1.42 0.43
CA ASP A 129 -20.21 1.37 -0.67
C ASP A 129 -19.54 1.84 -1.98
N PRO A 130 -19.57 1.05 -3.05
CA PRO A 130 -19.05 1.47 -4.35
C PRO A 130 -19.68 2.74 -4.93
N THR A 131 -20.86 3.12 -4.51
CA THR A 131 -21.53 4.35 -4.95
C THR A 131 -20.80 5.61 -4.51
N ASP A 132 -20.00 5.53 -3.44
CA ASP A 132 -19.23 6.65 -2.91
C ASP A 132 -17.87 6.84 -3.61
N PHE A 133 -17.42 5.87 -4.44
CA PHE A 133 -16.08 5.92 -5.03
C PHE A 133 -15.82 7.15 -5.88
N ALA A 134 -16.85 7.69 -6.51
CA ALA A 134 -16.75 8.92 -7.27
C ALA A 134 -16.42 10.13 -6.38
N ALA A 135 -17.06 10.24 -5.22
CA ALA A 135 -16.81 11.31 -4.26
C ALA A 135 -15.46 11.11 -3.54
N LEU A 136 -15.14 9.86 -3.17
CA LEU A 136 -13.85 9.52 -2.56
C LEU A 136 -12.67 9.81 -3.50
N ALA A 137 -12.84 9.59 -4.82
CA ALA A 137 -11.82 9.92 -5.80
C ALA A 137 -11.54 11.42 -5.88
N GLU A 138 -12.58 12.25 -5.83
CA GLU A 138 -12.42 13.71 -5.77
C GLU A 138 -11.65 14.15 -4.52
N LEU A 139 -12.01 13.61 -3.34
CA LEU A 139 -11.31 13.90 -2.10
C LEU A 139 -9.82 13.48 -2.18
N ALA A 140 -9.55 12.29 -2.70
CA ALA A 140 -8.19 11.77 -2.85
C ALA A 140 -7.35 12.62 -3.82
N LEU A 141 -7.92 13.12 -4.91
CA LEU A 141 -7.23 13.99 -5.86
C LEU A 141 -6.82 15.34 -5.27
N HIS A 142 -7.58 15.83 -4.30
CA HIS A 142 -7.28 17.09 -3.59
C HIS A 142 -6.39 16.90 -2.35
N ASP A 143 -6.07 15.67 -1.98
CA ASP A 143 -5.15 15.38 -0.88
C ASP A 143 -3.71 15.75 -1.26
N THR A 144 -3.00 16.39 -0.34
CA THR A 144 -1.63 16.85 -0.55
C THR A 144 -0.66 15.70 -0.89
N CYS A 145 -0.92 14.49 -0.38
CA CYS A 145 -0.12 13.31 -0.67
C CYS A 145 -0.15 12.90 -2.14
N MET A 146 -1.24 13.23 -2.86
CA MET A 146 -1.38 12.90 -4.28
C MET A 146 -0.31 13.55 -5.14
N SER A 147 0.14 14.75 -4.77
CA SER A 147 1.12 15.55 -5.54
C SER A 147 2.49 14.87 -5.69
N THR A 148 2.81 13.92 -4.83
CA THR A 148 4.09 13.17 -4.87
C THR A 148 3.98 11.80 -5.53
N ASN A 149 2.80 11.45 -6.07
CA ASN A 149 2.66 10.20 -6.82
C ASN A 149 3.34 10.29 -8.19
N GLN A 150 3.98 9.19 -8.63
CA GLN A 150 4.77 9.17 -9.88
C GLN A 150 3.92 9.30 -11.15
N ILE A 151 2.66 8.93 -11.08
CA ILE A 151 1.67 9.12 -12.15
C ILE A 151 0.59 10.02 -11.57
N THR A 152 0.26 11.10 -12.26
CA THR A 152 -0.91 11.91 -11.91
C THR A 152 -2.16 11.18 -12.42
N PRO A 153 -2.99 10.59 -11.55
CA PRO A 153 -4.15 9.85 -12.00
C PRO A 153 -5.28 10.81 -12.37
N THR A 154 -6.12 10.37 -13.30
CA THR A 154 -7.43 10.98 -13.52
C THR A 154 -8.42 10.50 -12.44
N ARG A 155 -9.57 11.20 -12.30
CA ARG A 155 -10.64 10.79 -11.41
C ARG A 155 -11.12 9.36 -11.70
N ASP A 156 -11.34 9.04 -12.96
CA ASP A 156 -11.84 7.73 -13.39
C ASP A 156 -10.81 6.62 -13.09
N GLU A 157 -9.52 6.91 -13.16
CA GLU A 157 -8.46 5.98 -12.77
C GLU A 157 -8.46 5.73 -11.25
N VAL A 158 -8.69 6.76 -10.43
CA VAL A 158 -8.83 6.58 -8.98
C VAL A 158 -10.06 5.74 -8.65
N VAL A 159 -11.20 6.01 -9.30
CA VAL A 159 -12.43 5.19 -9.18
C VAL A 159 -12.17 3.75 -9.59
N ALA A 160 -11.43 3.53 -10.68
CA ALA A 160 -11.08 2.18 -11.13
C ALA A 160 -10.20 1.43 -10.09
N VAL A 161 -9.26 2.13 -9.44
CA VAL A 161 -8.43 1.53 -8.38
C VAL A 161 -9.27 1.18 -7.15
N TYR A 162 -10.20 2.05 -6.69
CA TYR A 162 -11.15 1.71 -5.63
C TYR A 162 -12.01 0.51 -6.00
N THR A 163 -12.54 0.49 -7.23
CA THR A 163 -13.38 -0.62 -7.72
C THR A 163 -12.60 -1.94 -7.74
N ALA A 164 -11.36 -1.93 -8.19
CA ALA A 164 -10.50 -3.11 -8.17
C ALA A 164 -10.22 -3.56 -6.72
N ALA A 165 -9.93 -2.62 -5.82
CA ALA A 165 -9.70 -2.91 -4.41
C ALA A 165 -10.95 -3.41 -3.67
N PHE A 166 -12.14 -3.08 -4.16
CA PHE A 166 -13.41 -3.57 -3.60
C PHE A 166 -13.71 -5.02 -4.02
N ARG A 167 -13.35 -5.39 -5.26
CA ARG A 167 -13.64 -6.74 -5.80
C ARG A 167 -12.63 -7.80 -5.35
N GLY A 168 -11.35 -7.44 -5.14
CA GLY A 168 -10.27 -8.36 -4.76
C GLY A 168 -9.34 -8.72 -5.91
#